data_f5f5948900b02892805ef1715efc88bc
#
_entry.id   f5f5948900b02892805ef1715efc88bc
#
_cell.length_a   1.000
_cell.length_b   1.000
_cell.length_c   1.000
_cell.angle_alpha   90.00
_cell.angle_beta   90.00
_cell.angle_gamma   90.00
#
_symmetry.space_group_name_H-M   'P 1'
#
loop_
_entity.id
_entity.type
_entity.pdbx_description
1 polymer ?
#
loop_
_entity_poly.entity_id
_entity_poly.type
_entity_poly.pdbx_seq_one_letter_code
_entity_poly.pdbx_strand_id
1 'polypeptide(L)'
;METLFEKLNEYIKEYDSFIIMGHRDPDLDSLGSSLGLCEIIESFNKKAYLFLDDKHLEEYNSNINQAVKKMEKTIICVDERSYRKIEGRTLLIITDVHTQERLEYPKLIDKFDVIVLDHHIKNKNYIKEAKFIYIDSNLSSMSELITYYSAYLNIDLDNVIATILLAGIEIDTNSFNLKTTNKTYEAASILMGMGADSIMKQELLKGTKDDYIKRASYIKSSFMINENMAMCVINKITESKTLAEVAEEMLNFEDISASFALGKLDNETIGISARSLGDIDVSVIMKEMDGGGHSSNAATQIKQKTLKEVKQELIDILENRGENK
;
A
#
# COMPACT_ATOMS: atom_id res chain seq x y z
N MET A 1 21.06 -0.49 2.23
CA MET A 1 20.47 -1.59 1.42
C MET A 1 21.38 -2.83 1.35
N GLU A 2 22.62 -2.75 0.97
CA GLU A 2 23.52 -3.94 0.85
C GLU A 2 23.51 -4.82 2.10
N THR A 3 23.70 -4.26 3.29
CA THR A 3 23.65 -5.01 4.57
C THR A 3 22.29 -5.71 4.79
N LEU A 4 21.18 -5.12 4.32
CA LEU A 4 19.87 -5.75 4.35
C LEU A 4 19.84 -6.96 3.42
N PHE A 5 20.33 -6.81 2.19
CA PHE A 5 20.33 -7.88 1.19
C PHE A 5 21.23 -9.05 1.59
N GLU A 6 22.39 -8.76 2.19
CA GLU A 6 23.25 -9.79 2.80
C GLU A 6 22.49 -10.55 3.89
N LYS A 7 21.74 -9.83 4.74
CA LYS A 7 20.97 -10.45 5.81
C LYS A 7 19.82 -11.32 5.28
N LEU A 8 19.14 -10.88 4.23
CA LEU A 8 18.10 -11.69 3.55
C LEU A 8 18.72 -12.96 2.93
N ASN A 9 19.91 -12.84 2.31
CA ASN A 9 20.65 -13.99 1.79
C ASN A 9 21.03 -15.00 2.87
N GLU A 10 21.38 -14.54 4.09
CA GLU A 10 21.62 -15.44 5.22
C GLU A 10 20.36 -16.23 5.59
N TYR A 11 19.19 -15.56 5.69
CA TYR A 11 17.94 -16.24 5.96
C TYR A 11 17.55 -17.21 4.84
N ILE A 12 17.73 -16.85 3.56
CA ILE A 12 17.44 -17.76 2.45
C ILE A 12 18.28 -19.03 2.52
N LYS A 13 19.54 -18.94 2.97
CA LYS A 13 20.41 -20.11 3.16
C LYS A 13 19.99 -20.97 4.36
N GLU A 14 19.50 -20.35 5.44
CA GLU A 14 19.21 -21.01 6.72
C GLU A 14 17.92 -21.84 6.70
N TYR A 15 16.91 -21.44 5.88
CA TYR A 15 15.59 -22.08 5.85
C TYR A 15 15.39 -22.92 4.58
N ASP A 16 14.48 -23.90 4.67
CA ASP A 16 14.19 -24.84 3.57
C ASP A 16 13.04 -24.33 2.70
N SER A 17 12.06 -23.68 3.34
CA SER A 17 10.83 -23.19 2.71
C SER A 17 10.45 -21.79 3.22
N PHE A 18 9.68 -21.07 2.44
CA PHE A 18 9.29 -19.69 2.74
C PHE A 18 7.82 -19.50 2.47
N ILE A 19 7.12 -18.82 3.39
CA ILE A 19 5.78 -18.29 3.15
C ILE A 19 5.90 -16.78 3.08
N ILE A 20 5.42 -16.18 2.01
CA ILE A 20 5.38 -14.73 1.83
C ILE A 20 3.94 -14.27 1.99
N MET A 21 3.70 -13.30 2.86
CA MET A 21 2.38 -12.80 3.19
C MET A 21 2.39 -11.28 3.26
N GLY A 22 1.46 -10.65 2.55
CA GLY A 22 1.20 -9.21 2.61
C GLY A 22 0.11 -8.83 3.61
N HIS A 23 -0.45 -7.64 3.42
CA HIS A 23 -1.59 -7.17 4.20
C HIS A 23 -2.92 -7.74 3.68
N ARG A 24 -3.95 -7.69 4.53
CA ARG A 24 -5.34 -7.96 4.13
C ARG A 24 -5.76 -6.95 3.05
N ASP A 25 -6.55 -7.42 2.09
CA ASP A 25 -6.94 -6.62 0.93
C ASP A 25 -5.70 -6.06 0.18
N PRO A 26 -4.85 -6.96 -0.38
CA PRO A 26 -3.60 -6.58 -0.99
C PRO A 26 -3.82 -5.63 -2.17
N ASP A 27 -2.91 -4.68 -2.33
CA ASP A 27 -2.76 -3.89 -3.55
C ASP A 27 -1.66 -4.45 -4.44
N LEU A 28 -1.32 -3.74 -5.51
CA LEU A 28 -0.30 -4.21 -6.45
C LEU A 28 1.13 -4.10 -5.90
N ASP A 29 1.37 -3.24 -4.88
CA ASP A 29 2.68 -3.21 -4.21
C ASP A 29 2.86 -4.42 -3.31
N SER A 30 1.87 -4.71 -2.48
CA SER A 30 1.86 -5.89 -1.62
C SER A 30 1.95 -7.20 -2.41
N LEU A 31 1.17 -7.33 -3.49
CA LEU A 31 1.21 -8.50 -4.36
C LEU A 31 2.54 -8.58 -5.11
N GLY A 32 2.98 -7.50 -5.75
CA GLY A 32 4.20 -7.46 -6.57
C GLY A 32 5.44 -7.78 -5.75
N SER A 33 5.59 -7.12 -4.58
CA SER A 33 6.72 -7.39 -3.68
C SER A 33 6.74 -8.83 -3.17
N SER A 34 5.57 -9.40 -2.86
CA SER A 34 5.45 -10.80 -2.47
C SER A 34 5.86 -11.76 -3.59
N LEU A 35 5.41 -11.52 -4.82
CA LEU A 35 5.74 -12.32 -6.00
C LEU A 35 7.22 -12.24 -6.35
N GLY A 36 7.79 -11.04 -6.35
CA GLY A 36 9.21 -10.83 -6.60
C GLY A 36 10.09 -11.55 -5.57
N LEU A 37 9.70 -11.52 -4.28
CA LEU A 37 10.39 -12.30 -3.25
C LEU A 37 10.29 -13.81 -3.49
N CYS A 38 9.12 -14.33 -3.89
CA CYS A 38 8.98 -15.74 -4.23
C CYS A 38 9.97 -16.13 -5.35
N GLU A 39 10.03 -15.38 -6.44
CA GLU A 39 10.90 -15.67 -7.56
C GLU A 39 12.38 -15.56 -7.19
N ILE A 40 12.78 -14.56 -6.40
CA ILE A 40 14.14 -14.44 -5.88
C ILE A 40 14.50 -15.67 -5.04
N ILE A 41 13.63 -16.11 -4.13
CA ILE A 41 13.87 -17.27 -3.26
C ILE A 41 13.98 -18.56 -4.08
N GLU A 42 13.13 -18.73 -5.09
CA GLU A 42 13.17 -19.88 -5.99
C GLU A 42 14.47 -19.95 -6.79
N SER A 43 15.08 -18.82 -7.12
CA SER A 43 16.40 -18.78 -7.80
C SER A 43 17.53 -19.39 -6.98
N PHE A 44 17.35 -19.44 -5.64
CA PHE A 44 18.26 -20.16 -4.71
C PHE A 44 17.94 -21.66 -4.57
N ASN A 45 17.09 -22.23 -5.43
CA ASN A 45 16.56 -23.59 -5.33
C ASN A 45 15.83 -23.87 -4.00
N LYS A 46 15.18 -22.86 -3.44
CA LYS A 46 14.31 -22.96 -2.27
C LYS A 46 12.84 -22.91 -2.67
N LYS A 47 11.97 -23.43 -1.80
CA LYS A 47 10.52 -23.40 -2.03
C LYS A 47 9.92 -22.12 -1.47
N ALA A 48 9.24 -21.35 -2.30
CA ALA A 48 8.52 -20.17 -1.88
C ALA A 48 7.01 -20.35 -2.14
N TYR A 49 6.20 -19.87 -1.20
CA TYR A 49 4.75 -19.97 -1.22
C TYR A 49 4.15 -18.60 -0.96
N LEU A 50 3.31 -18.13 -1.87
CA LEU A 50 2.53 -16.91 -1.66
C LEU A 50 1.30 -17.26 -0.80
N PHE A 51 1.11 -16.56 0.33
CA PHE A 51 -0.09 -16.70 1.10
C PHE A 51 -1.18 -15.79 0.53
N LEU A 52 -2.18 -16.41 -0.09
CA LEU A 52 -3.41 -15.77 -0.58
C LEU A 52 -4.58 -16.64 -0.17
N ASP A 53 -5.62 -16.06 0.44
CA ASP A 53 -6.81 -16.83 0.79
C ASP A 53 -7.66 -17.09 -0.46
N ASP A 54 -7.66 -18.35 -0.93
CA ASP A 54 -8.42 -18.79 -2.11
C ASP A 54 -9.93 -18.49 -2.01
N LYS A 55 -10.47 -18.38 -0.80
CA LYS A 55 -11.89 -18.06 -0.59
C LYS A 55 -12.22 -16.61 -0.89
N HIS A 56 -11.24 -15.74 -0.78
CA HIS A 56 -11.38 -14.30 -0.97
C HIS A 56 -10.83 -13.81 -2.31
N LEU A 57 -10.30 -14.71 -3.17
CA LEU A 57 -9.79 -14.31 -4.49
C LEU A 57 -10.85 -13.55 -5.32
N GLU A 58 -12.12 -13.91 -5.22
CA GLU A 58 -13.20 -13.20 -5.92
C GLU A 58 -13.58 -11.86 -5.25
N GLU A 59 -13.22 -11.69 -3.98
CA GLU A 59 -13.48 -10.47 -3.19
C GLU A 59 -12.35 -9.44 -3.35
N TYR A 60 -11.16 -9.86 -3.79
CA TYR A 60 -10.07 -8.94 -4.05
C TYR A 60 -10.41 -7.97 -5.19
N ASN A 61 -9.78 -6.81 -5.16
CA ASN A 61 -9.89 -5.83 -6.22
C ASN A 61 -9.67 -6.47 -7.61
N SER A 62 -10.39 -5.99 -8.62
CA SER A 62 -10.30 -6.49 -10.00
C SER A 62 -8.87 -6.51 -10.52
N ASN A 63 -8.02 -5.59 -10.09
CA ASN A 63 -6.62 -5.46 -10.46
C ASN A 63 -5.79 -6.65 -9.96
N ILE A 64 -5.98 -7.06 -8.69
CA ILE A 64 -5.32 -8.21 -8.10
C ILE A 64 -5.73 -9.48 -8.84
N ASN A 65 -7.05 -9.67 -9.07
CA ASN A 65 -7.55 -10.80 -9.82
C ASN A 65 -7.00 -10.87 -11.25
N GLN A 66 -6.83 -9.72 -11.91
CA GLN A 66 -6.21 -9.65 -13.24
C GLN A 66 -4.72 -10.01 -13.17
N ALA A 67 -3.98 -9.50 -12.18
CA ALA A 67 -2.58 -9.82 -11.99
C ALA A 67 -2.37 -11.32 -11.75
N VAL A 68 -3.13 -11.91 -10.83
CA VAL A 68 -3.07 -13.35 -10.52
C VAL A 68 -3.38 -14.21 -11.77
N LYS A 69 -4.38 -13.83 -12.58
CA LYS A 69 -4.72 -14.56 -13.84
C LYS A 69 -3.65 -14.47 -14.92
N LYS A 70 -2.83 -13.41 -14.92
CA LYS A 70 -1.76 -13.22 -15.91
C LYS A 70 -0.47 -13.95 -15.56
N MET A 71 -0.35 -14.46 -14.34
CA MET A 71 0.79 -15.26 -13.91
C MET A 71 0.73 -16.65 -14.57
N GLU A 72 1.53 -16.85 -15.60
CA GLU A 72 1.64 -18.16 -16.28
C GLU A 72 2.49 -19.16 -15.48
N LYS A 73 3.46 -18.67 -14.69
CA LYS A 73 4.23 -19.48 -13.75
C LYS A 73 3.41 -19.75 -12.50
N THR A 74 3.36 -20.99 -12.13
CA THR A 74 2.69 -21.48 -10.93
C THR A 74 3.47 -21.09 -9.68
N ILE A 75 3.35 -19.84 -9.24
CA ILE A 75 3.69 -19.53 -7.85
C ILE A 75 2.68 -20.29 -7.01
N ILE A 76 3.18 -21.13 -6.13
CA ILE A 76 2.32 -21.97 -5.31
C ILE A 76 1.66 -21.07 -4.25
N CYS A 77 0.36 -20.84 -4.44
CA CYS A 77 -0.44 -20.17 -3.43
C CYS A 77 -0.79 -21.16 -2.32
N VAL A 78 -0.76 -20.69 -1.09
CA VAL A 78 -1.20 -21.44 0.10
C VAL A 78 -2.20 -20.60 0.88
N ASP A 79 -3.15 -21.30 1.46
CA ASP A 79 -4.20 -20.77 2.33
C ASP A 79 -4.10 -21.33 3.76
N GLU A 80 -5.05 -20.98 4.62
CA GLU A 80 -5.12 -21.46 6.01
C GLU A 80 -5.22 -22.98 6.16
N ARG A 81 -5.54 -23.73 5.08
CA ARG A 81 -5.66 -25.19 5.08
C ARG A 81 -4.40 -25.86 4.54
N SER A 82 -3.81 -25.30 3.49
CA SER A 82 -2.73 -25.90 2.73
C SER A 82 -1.33 -25.61 3.31
N TYR A 83 -1.10 -24.48 4.00
CA TYR A 83 0.22 -24.15 4.57
C TYR A 83 0.76 -25.23 5.52
N ARG A 84 -0.13 -26.01 6.16
CA ARG A 84 0.24 -27.10 7.08
C ARG A 84 0.94 -28.27 6.41
N LYS A 85 0.91 -28.33 5.08
CA LYS A 85 1.58 -29.37 4.28
C LYS A 85 3.01 -28.99 3.87
N ILE A 86 3.45 -27.77 4.23
CA ILE A 86 4.80 -27.30 3.93
C ILE A 86 5.76 -28.04 4.85
N GLU A 87 6.75 -28.68 4.24
CA GLU A 87 7.77 -29.44 4.93
C GLU A 87 9.05 -28.62 5.11
N GLY A 88 9.85 -29.02 6.10
CA GLY A 88 11.12 -28.40 6.41
C GLY A 88 11.02 -27.18 7.34
N ARG A 89 12.16 -26.59 7.63
CA ARG A 89 12.25 -25.36 8.43
C ARG A 89 11.76 -24.18 7.60
N THR A 90 10.62 -23.63 7.98
CA THR A 90 9.92 -22.60 7.21
C THR A 90 10.08 -21.24 7.86
N LEU A 91 10.34 -20.20 7.05
CA LEU A 91 10.36 -18.78 7.43
C LEU A 91 9.12 -18.08 6.86
N LEU A 92 8.43 -17.33 7.71
CA LEU A 92 7.37 -16.41 7.28
C LEU A 92 8.00 -15.03 6.99
N ILE A 93 7.88 -14.56 5.75
CA ILE A 93 8.27 -13.21 5.36
C ILE A 93 6.99 -12.38 5.22
N ILE A 94 6.89 -11.36 6.04
CA ILE A 94 5.81 -10.38 5.97
C ILE A 94 6.31 -9.19 5.17
N THR A 95 5.62 -8.82 4.10
CA THR A 95 5.98 -7.69 3.25
C THR A 95 4.85 -6.68 3.17
N ASP A 96 5.21 -5.39 3.10
CA ASP A 96 4.30 -4.26 2.95
C ASP A 96 3.31 -4.06 4.11
N VAL A 97 3.63 -4.61 5.25
CA VAL A 97 2.85 -4.44 6.49
C VAL A 97 3.69 -4.83 7.69
N HIS A 98 3.54 -4.11 8.80
CA HIS A 98 4.26 -4.41 10.04
C HIS A 98 3.37 -4.53 11.27
N THR A 99 2.05 -4.46 11.10
CA THR A 99 1.08 -4.58 12.19
C THR A 99 0.22 -5.83 12.05
N GLN A 100 0.05 -6.54 13.15
CA GLN A 100 -0.64 -7.84 13.16
C GLN A 100 -2.10 -7.75 12.69
N GLU A 101 -2.80 -6.68 13.04
CA GLU A 101 -4.22 -6.49 12.72
C GLU A 101 -4.49 -6.34 11.21
N ARG A 102 -3.47 -5.93 10.46
CA ARG A 102 -3.55 -5.73 9.01
C ARG A 102 -3.12 -6.93 8.18
N LEU A 103 -2.58 -7.99 8.81
CA LEU A 103 -2.15 -9.19 8.08
C LEU A 103 -3.32 -9.94 7.47
N GLU A 104 -3.08 -10.60 6.34
CA GLU A 104 -4.03 -11.51 5.71
C GLU A 104 -4.43 -12.64 6.66
N TYR A 105 -3.45 -13.28 7.30
CA TYR A 105 -3.70 -14.34 8.27
C TYR A 105 -2.78 -14.24 9.50
N PRO A 106 -3.17 -13.46 10.53
CA PRO A 106 -2.32 -13.16 11.69
C PRO A 106 -1.81 -14.38 12.45
N LYS A 107 -2.53 -15.49 12.42
CA LYS A 107 -2.20 -16.72 13.19
C LYS A 107 -0.91 -17.41 12.73
N LEU A 108 -0.35 -17.04 11.56
CA LEU A 108 0.93 -17.61 11.10
C LEU A 108 2.12 -17.11 11.91
N ILE A 109 2.03 -15.94 12.54
CA ILE A 109 3.11 -15.40 13.38
C ILE A 109 3.47 -16.35 14.51
N ASP A 110 2.48 -17.03 15.10
CA ASP A 110 2.69 -17.96 16.21
C ASP A 110 3.19 -19.34 15.75
N LYS A 111 3.31 -19.56 14.45
CA LYS A 111 3.65 -20.88 13.87
C LYS A 111 5.05 -20.95 13.30
N PHE A 112 5.59 -19.83 12.87
CA PHE A 112 6.85 -19.78 12.13
C PHE A 112 7.79 -18.72 12.71
N ASP A 113 9.07 -18.86 12.42
CA ASP A 113 9.99 -17.75 12.54
C ASP A 113 9.57 -16.66 11.56
N VAL A 114 9.62 -15.39 11.98
CA VAL A 114 9.07 -14.25 11.21
C VAL A 114 10.15 -13.24 10.91
N ILE A 115 10.15 -12.71 9.69
CA ILE A 115 10.81 -11.43 9.35
C ILE A 115 9.79 -10.47 8.76
N VAL A 116 10.00 -9.17 8.95
CA VAL A 116 9.12 -8.10 8.48
C VAL A 116 9.89 -7.13 7.63
N LEU A 117 9.38 -6.86 6.43
CA LEU A 117 9.88 -5.86 5.49
C LEU A 117 8.76 -4.90 5.16
N ASP A 118 8.93 -3.60 5.45
CA ASP A 118 7.86 -2.61 5.23
C ASP A 118 8.43 -1.22 4.91
N HIS A 119 7.68 -0.43 4.18
CA HIS A 119 8.00 0.95 3.84
C HIS A 119 7.06 1.98 4.48
N HIS A 120 6.07 1.53 5.24
CA HIS A 120 5.17 2.43 5.96
C HIS A 120 5.83 3.07 7.17
N ILE A 121 5.24 4.16 7.69
CA ILE A 121 5.70 4.71 8.98
C ILE A 121 5.52 3.69 10.08
N LYS A 122 6.60 3.49 10.84
CA LYS A 122 6.61 2.55 11.94
C LYS A 122 5.55 2.89 13.00
N ASN A 123 4.60 1.98 13.18
CA ASN A 123 3.57 2.06 14.21
C ASN A 123 4.10 1.51 15.55
N LYS A 124 3.52 1.97 16.67
CA LYS A 124 3.83 1.44 18.01
C LYS A 124 3.42 -0.03 18.17
N ASN A 125 2.40 -0.47 17.42
CA ASN A 125 1.85 -1.83 17.43
C ASN A 125 2.49 -2.74 16.37
N TYR A 126 3.76 -2.51 16.02
CA TYR A 126 4.47 -3.39 15.08
C TYR A 126 4.73 -4.77 15.68
N ILE A 127 4.93 -5.76 14.84
CA ILE A 127 5.21 -7.17 15.21
C ILE A 127 6.61 -7.23 15.85
N LYS A 128 6.66 -7.22 17.19
CA LYS A 128 7.93 -7.13 17.96
C LYS A 128 8.68 -8.43 18.03
N GLU A 129 7.97 -9.55 17.92
CA GLU A 129 8.49 -10.91 18.06
C GLU A 129 9.21 -11.41 16.82
N ALA A 130 9.23 -10.62 15.74
CA ALA A 130 9.95 -10.98 14.52
C ALA A 130 11.45 -11.04 14.74
N LYS A 131 12.12 -12.07 14.16
CA LYS A 131 13.58 -12.24 14.22
C LYS A 131 14.36 -11.11 13.55
N PHE A 132 13.75 -10.51 12.54
CA PHE A 132 14.31 -9.37 11.85
C PHE A 132 13.19 -8.44 11.38
N ILE A 133 13.43 -7.15 11.52
CA ILE A 133 12.47 -6.11 11.14
C ILE A 133 13.21 -5.03 10.39
N TYR A 134 12.81 -4.81 9.15
CA TYR A 134 13.24 -3.67 8.34
C TYR A 134 12.04 -2.83 7.98
N ILE A 135 12.03 -1.59 8.43
CA ILE A 135 10.98 -0.60 8.12
C ILE A 135 11.69 0.68 7.72
N ASP A 136 11.49 1.11 6.46
CA ASP A 136 12.11 2.33 5.93
C ASP A 136 11.09 3.16 5.17
N SER A 137 10.57 4.20 5.81
CA SER A 137 9.57 5.10 5.22
C SER A 137 10.10 6.04 4.12
N ASN A 138 11.40 6.01 3.82
CA ASN A 138 11.97 6.74 2.69
C ASN A 138 11.87 5.97 1.36
N LEU A 139 11.56 4.68 1.41
CA LEU A 139 11.24 3.92 0.20
C LEU A 139 9.88 4.37 -0.35
N SER A 140 9.77 4.44 -1.66
CA SER A 140 8.50 4.75 -2.32
C SER A 140 7.48 3.63 -2.13
N SER A 141 7.96 2.38 -2.20
CA SER A 141 7.15 1.16 -2.16
C SER A 141 8.01 -0.06 -1.78
N MET A 142 7.39 -1.15 -1.42
CA MET A 142 8.09 -2.43 -1.27
C MET A 142 8.56 -2.99 -2.61
N SER A 143 7.82 -2.73 -3.68
CA SER A 143 8.22 -3.06 -5.06
C SER A 143 9.56 -2.42 -5.44
N GLU A 144 9.82 -1.17 -5.03
CA GLU A 144 11.13 -0.52 -5.19
C GLU A 144 12.23 -1.34 -4.50
N LEU A 145 12.02 -1.74 -3.23
CA LEU A 145 13.01 -2.52 -2.47
C LEU A 145 13.32 -3.87 -3.13
N ILE A 146 12.28 -4.60 -3.54
CA ILE A 146 12.43 -5.93 -4.14
C ILE A 146 13.11 -5.85 -5.52
N THR A 147 12.83 -4.79 -6.28
CA THR A 147 13.55 -4.52 -7.53
C THR A 147 15.05 -4.33 -7.29
N TYR A 148 15.43 -3.56 -6.29
CA TYR A 148 16.84 -3.42 -5.93
C TYR A 148 17.47 -4.71 -5.42
N TYR A 149 16.70 -5.54 -4.72
CA TYR A 149 17.19 -6.82 -4.25
C TYR A 149 17.47 -7.78 -5.42
N SER A 150 16.58 -7.86 -6.40
CA SER A 150 16.82 -8.65 -7.61
C SER A 150 18.03 -8.15 -8.41
N ALA A 151 18.16 -6.84 -8.56
CA ALA A 151 19.30 -6.23 -9.25
C ALA A 151 20.64 -6.49 -8.50
N TYR A 152 20.67 -6.39 -7.18
CA TYR A 152 21.83 -6.73 -6.35
C TYR A 152 22.31 -8.17 -6.56
N LEU A 153 21.37 -9.08 -6.77
CA LEU A 153 21.64 -10.51 -7.01
C LEU A 153 21.91 -10.83 -8.50
N ASN A 154 21.75 -9.87 -9.41
CA ASN A 154 21.74 -10.07 -10.86
C ASN A 154 20.72 -11.14 -11.30
N ILE A 155 19.53 -11.10 -10.72
CA ILE A 155 18.41 -11.97 -11.06
C ILE A 155 17.42 -11.16 -11.91
N ASP A 156 17.19 -11.62 -13.15
CA ASP A 156 16.11 -11.08 -13.98
C ASP A 156 14.79 -11.74 -13.57
N LEU A 157 13.84 -10.94 -13.13
CA LEU A 157 12.51 -11.39 -12.79
C LEU A 157 11.67 -11.64 -14.07
N ASP A 158 10.70 -12.54 -13.94
CA ASP A 158 9.71 -12.78 -15.01
C ASP A 158 9.03 -11.45 -15.41
N ASN A 159 8.79 -11.25 -16.71
CA ASN A 159 8.25 -10.01 -17.25
C ASN A 159 6.87 -9.63 -16.65
N VAL A 160 6.03 -10.62 -16.30
CA VAL A 160 4.73 -10.38 -15.65
C VAL A 160 4.96 -9.89 -14.23
N ILE A 161 5.89 -10.49 -13.47
CA ILE A 161 6.23 -10.06 -12.11
C ILE A 161 6.86 -8.66 -12.14
N ALA A 162 7.79 -8.41 -13.06
CA ALA A 162 8.38 -7.09 -13.26
C ALA A 162 7.30 -6.03 -13.58
N THR A 163 6.26 -6.42 -14.36
CA THR A 163 5.14 -5.52 -14.66
C THR A 163 4.27 -5.23 -13.44
N ILE A 164 4.02 -6.23 -12.59
CA ILE A 164 3.24 -6.06 -11.36
C ILE A 164 4.01 -5.18 -10.35
N LEU A 165 5.32 -5.40 -10.19
CA LEU A 165 6.19 -4.56 -9.37
C LEU A 165 6.17 -3.09 -9.86
N LEU A 166 6.27 -2.87 -11.17
CA LEU A 166 6.20 -1.52 -11.74
C LEU A 166 4.83 -0.86 -11.48
N ALA A 167 3.74 -1.62 -11.54
CA ALA A 167 2.41 -1.13 -11.18
C ALA A 167 2.29 -0.83 -9.68
N GLY A 168 2.95 -1.61 -8.82
CA GLY A 168 3.05 -1.36 -7.38
C GLY A 168 3.75 -0.04 -7.07
N ILE A 169 4.91 0.22 -7.70
CA ILE A 169 5.60 1.51 -7.58
C ILE A 169 4.66 2.65 -8.02
N GLU A 170 3.95 2.50 -9.12
CA GLU A 170 3.08 3.56 -9.66
C GLU A 170 1.88 3.85 -8.76
N ILE A 171 1.28 2.84 -8.13
CA ILE A 171 0.18 3.02 -7.15
C ILE A 171 0.67 3.80 -5.95
N ASP A 172 1.74 3.38 -5.32
CA ASP A 172 2.23 3.96 -4.06
C ASP A 172 2.81 5.37 -4.22
N THR A 173 3.25 5.67 -5.43
CA THR A 173 3.78 7.00 -5.77
C THR A 173 2.73 7.90 -6.41
N ASN A 174 1.48 7.47 -6.53
CA ASN A 174 0.46 8.19 -7.30
C ASN A 174 1.00 8.61 -8.67
N SER A 175 1.33 7.65 -9.50
CA SER A 175 1.90 7.88 -10.84
C SER A 175 3.17 8.74 -10.81
N PHE A 176 4.08 8.44 -9.88
CA PHE A 176 5.36 9.15 -9.68
C PHE A 176 5.22 10.62 -9.24
N ASN A 177 4.09 11.01 -8.67
CA ASN A 177 3.86 12.36 -8.16
C ASN A 177 4.23 12.53 -6.67
N LEU A 178 4.14 11.45 -5.87
CA LEU A 178 4.38 11.46 -4.43
C LEU A 178 5.49 10.48 -4.05
N LYS A 179 6.25 10.78 -2.98
CA LYS A 179 7.33 9.93 -2.45
C LYS A 179 8.34 9.44 -3.51
N THR A 180 8.43 10.11 -4.64
CA THR A 180 9.26 9.71 -5.77
C THR A 180 10.64 10.32 -5.67
N THR A 181 11.66 9.50 -5.81
CA THR A 181 13.07 9.91 -5.81
C THR A 181 13.75 9.44 -7.11
N ASN A 182 15.02 9.81 -7.30
CA ASN A 182 15.81 9.26 -8.39
C ASN A 182 15.91 7.72 -8.32
N LYS A 183 15.93 7.16 -7.11
CA LYS A 183 15.92 5.70 -6.91
C LYS A 183 14.63 5.05 -7.38
N THR A 184 13.50 5.70 -7.17
CA THR A 184 12.20 5.20 -7.66
C THR A 184 12.17 5.10 -9.19
N TYR A 185 12.69 6.13 -9.89
CA TYR A 185 12.84 6.09 -11.35
C TYR A 185 13.87 5.06 -11.82
N GLU A 186 14.96 4.88 -11.08
CA GLU A 186 15.96 3.84 -11.36
C GLU A 186 15.34 2.44 -11.24
N ALA A 187 14.57 2.16 -10.18
CA ALA A 187 13.86 0.90 -10.02
C ALA A 187 12.88 0.66 -11.18
N ALA A 188 12.10 1.67 -11.56
CA ALA A 188 11.21 1.57 -12.72
C ALA A 188 11.98 1.27 -14.01
N SER A 189 13.15 1.91 -14.22
CA SER A 189 14.03 1.64 -15.37
C SER A 189 14.56 0.20 -15.37
N ILE A 190 14.96 -0.33 -14.21
CA ILE A 190 15.41 -1.73 -14.05
C ILE A 190 14.28 -2.68 -14.45
N LEU A 191 13.08 -2.48 -13.95
CA LEU A 191 11.91 -3.32 -14.27
C LEU A 191 11.57 -3.27 -15.76
N MET A 192 11.65 -2.09 -16.39
CA MET A 192 11.49 -1.97 -17.84
C MET A 192 12.59 -2.74 -18.61
N GLY A 193 13.82 -2.73 -18.11
CA GLY A 193 14.94 -3.53 -18.63
C GLY A 193 14.70 -5.04 -18.52
N MET A 194 14.00 -5.50 -17.49
CA MET A 194 13.56 -6.90 -17.31
C MET A 194 12.35 -7.27 -18.18
N GLY A 195 11.83 -6.34 -18.98
CA GLY A 195 10.71 -6.59 -19.90
C GLY A 195 9.32 -6.31 -19.31
N ALA A 196 9.21 -5.46 -18.29
CA ALA A 196 7.91 -5.00 -17.81
C ALA A 196 7.09 -4.37 -18.95
N ASP A 197 5.83 -4.77 -19.08
CA ASP A 197 4.93 -4.36 -20.16
C ASP A 197 4.07 -3.16 -19.72
N SER A 198 4.29 -2.01 -20.37
CA SER A 198 3.57 -0.77 -20.08
C SER A 198 2.06 -0.86 -20.38
N ILE A 199 1.65 -1.68 -21.35
CA ILE A 199 0.23 -1.86 -21.69
C ILE A 199 -0.45 -2.71 -20.63
N MET A 200 0.16 -3.84 -20.26
CA MET A 200 -0.32 -4.68 -19.17
C MET A 200 -0.36 -3.90 -17.85
N LYS A 201 0.69 -3.14 -17.53
CA LYS A 201 0.70 -2.27 -16.36
C LYS A 201 -0.51 -1.32 -16.35
N GLN A 202 -0.76 -0.65 -17.48
CA GLN A 202 -1.90 0.25 -17.60
C GLN A 202 -3.24 -0.48 -17.43
N GLU A 203 -3.37 -1.72 -17.93
CA GLU A 203 -4.55 -2.55 -17.71
C GLU A 203 -4.77 -2.86 -16.21
N LEU A 204 -3.70 -3.21 -15.50
CA LEU A 204 -3.74 -3.48 -14.06
C LEU A 204 -4.14 -2.25 -13.22
N LEU A 205 -3.85 -1.05 -13.70
CA LEU A 205 -4.16 0.22 -13.01
C LEU A 205 -5.57 0.76 -13.33
N LYS A 206 -6.31 0.15 -14.26
CA LYS A 206 -7.66 0.61 -14.61
C LYS A 206 -8.65 0.35 -13.48
N GLY A 207 -9.41 1.38 -13.14
CA GLY A 207 -10.64 1.27 -12.35
C GLY A 207 -11.87 1.04 -13.23
N THR A 208 -13.02 0.79 -12.61
CA THR A 208 -14.28 0.69 -13.33
C THR A 208 -14.81 2.06 -13.76
N LYS A 209 -15.58 2.10 -14.85
CA LYS A 209 -16.26 3.32 -15.30
C LYS A 209 -17.18 3.87 -14.21
N ASP A 210 -17.85 3.00 -13.47
CA ASP A 210 -18.82 3.40 -12.44
C ASP A 210 -18.11 4.04 -11.25
N ASP A 211 -16.95 3.51 -10.83
CA ASP A 211 -16.13 4.13 -9.78
C ASP A 211 -15.64 5.52 -10.21
N TYR A 212 -15.19 5.64 -11.46
CA TYR A 212 -14.78 6.94 -12.00
C TYR A 212 -15.93 7.95 -11.99
N ILE A 213 -17.11 7.59 -12.49
CA ILE A 213 -18.29 8.46 -12.49
C ILE A 213 -18.69 8.83 -11.05
N LYS A 214 -18.64 7.87 -10.13
CA LYS A 214 -18.94 8.06 -8.72
C LYS A 214 -17.98 9.10 -8.10
N ARG A 215 -16.66 8.92 -8.26
CA ARG A 215 -15.66 9.88 -7.77
C ARG A 215 -15.82 11.25 -8.40
N ALA A 216 -15.96 11.34 -9.72
CA ALA A 216 -16.20 12.60 -10.41
C ALA A 216 -17.44 13.34 -9.88
N SER A 217 -18.52 12.60 -9.53
CA SER A 217 -19.73 13.19 -8.95
C SER A 217 -19.48 13.79 -7.56
N TYR A 218 -18.61 13.17 -6.75
CA TYR A 218 -18.21 13.69 -5.45
C TYR A 218 -17.33 14.93 -5.60
N ILE A 219 -16.32 14.86 -6.45
CA ILE A 219 -15.38 15.96 -6.71
C ILE A 219 -16.14 17.19 -7.24
N LYS A 220 -17.14 17.00 -8.09
CA LYS A 220 -18.01 18.10 -8.57
C LYS A 220 -18.67 18.88 -7.42
N SER A 221 -18.90 18.26 -6.28
CA SER A 221 -19.50 18.87 -5.09
C SER A 221 -18.48 19.45 -4.11
N SER A 222 -17.18 19.36 -4.42
CA SER A 222 -16.12 19.94 -3.60
C SER A 222 -16.18 21.47 -3.62
N PHE A 223 -15.62 22.09 -2.61
CA PHE A 223 -15.54 23.54 -2.46
C PHE A 223 -14.21 23.93 -1.83
N MET A 224 -13.77 25.15 -2.11
CA MET A 224 -12.57 25.72 -1.48
C MET A 224 -12.89 26.17 -0.05
N ILE A 225 -12.02 25.84 0.89
CA ILE A 225 -12.07 26.33 2.28
C ILE A 225 -11.38 27.68 2.35
N ASN A 226 -10.26 27.80 1.66
CA ASN A 226 -9.46 29.00 1.50
C ASN A 226 -8.77 28.99 0.12
N GLU A 227 -7.75 29.83 -0.08
CA GLU A 227 -7.10 30.00 -1.39
C GLU A 227 -6.45 28.71 -1.93
N ASN A 228 -6.02 27.77 -1.06
CA ASN A 228 -5.27 26.59 -1.49
C ASN A 228 -5.70 25.27 -0.83
N MET A 229 -6.84 25.25 -0.15
CA MET A 229 -7.38 24.05 0.47
C MET A 229 -8.81 23.75 -0.01
N ALA A 230 -9.04 22.52 -0.45
CA ALA A 230 -10.35 22.06 -0.91
C ALA A 230 -10.94 20.97 0.01
N MET A 231 -12.26 20.94 0.10
CA MET A 231 -13.01 19.93 0.84
C MET A 231 -14.12 19.31 0.00
N CYS A 232 -14.25 17.99 0.08
CA CYS A 232 -15.39 17.24 -0.44
C CYS A 232 -16.12 16.54 0.72
N VAL A 233 -17.46 16.66 0.75
CA VAL A 233 -18.29 16.02 1.77
C VAL A 233 -19.24 15.02 1.13
N ILE A 234 -19.08 13.75 1.46
CA ILE A 234 -19.87 12.64 0.92
C ILE A 234 -20.97 12.26 1.92
N ASN A 235 -22.23 12.56 1.57
CA ASN A 235 -23.37 12.32 2.47
C ASN A 235 -23.82 10.85 2.51
N LYS A 236 -23.39 10.02 1.56
CA LYS A 236 -23.70 8.60 1.49
C LYS A 236 -22.64 7.79 2.25
N ILE A 237 -23.01 6.59 2.69
CA ILE A 237 -22.03 5.62 3.18
C ILE A 237 -21.07 5.29 2.04
N THR A 238 -19.78 5.36 2.33
CA THR A 238 -18.68 5.15 1.38
C THR A 238 -17.50 4.45 2.07
N GLU A 239 -16.56 3.99 1.29
CA GLU A 239 -15.37 3.32 1.80
C GLU A 239 -14.26 4.32 2.10
N SER A 240 -13.38 3.99 3.04
CA SER A 240 -12.17 4.79 3.33
C SER A 240 -11.30 4.99 2.09
N LYS A 241 -11.22 3.96 1.23
CA LYS A 241 -10.50 4.01 -0.05
C LYS A 241 -11.07 5.11 -0.96
N THR A 242 -12.40 5.19 -1.10
CA THR A 242 -13.04 6.23 -1.91
C THR A 242 -12.75 7.64 -1.38
N LEU A 243 -12.71 7.82 -0.04
CA LEU A 243 -12.32 9.11 0.54
C LEU A 243 -10.88 9.47 0.19
N ALA A 244 -9.97 8.49 0.24
CA ALA A 244 -8.57 8.68 -0.11
C ALA A 244 -8.42 9.08 -1.59
N GLU A 245 -9.06 8.34 -2.50
CA GLU A 245 -9.04 8.60 -3.94
C GLU A 245 -9.61 9.98 -4.29
N VAL A 246 -10.75 10.38 -3.68
CA VAL A 246 -11.36 11.70 -3.89
C VAL A 246 -10.44 12.81 -3.40
N ALA A 247 -9.83 12.66 -2.22
CA ALA A 247 -8.88 13.65 -1.72
C ALA A 247 -7.67 13.77 -2.66
N GLU A 248 -7.16 12.66 -3.15
CA GLU A 248 -6.01 12.62 -4.04
C GLU A 248 -6.31 13.24 -5.42
N GLU A 249 -7.43 12.90 -6.03
CA GLU A 249 -7.84 13.48 -7.32
C GLU A 249 -8.04 15.01 -7.24
N MET A 250 -8.46 15.55 -6.09
CA MET A 250 -8.60 17.01 -5.91
C MET A 250 -7.26 17.75 -5.93
N LEU A 251 -6.13 17.11 -5.60
CA LEU A 251 -4.80 17.72 -5.70
C LEU A 251 -4.34 17.97 -7.14
N ASN A 252 -5.02 17.40 -8.14
CA ASN A 252 -4.71 17.63 -9.55
C ASN A 252 -5.33 18.95 -10.10
N PHE A 253 -6.06 19.69 -9.28
CA PHE A 253 -6.63 20.97 -9.72
C PHE A 253 -5.70 22.13 -9.38
N GLU A 254 -5.70 23.14 -10.23
CA GLU A 254 -4.99 24.39 -10.00
C GLU A 254 -5.36 24.97 -8.62
N ASP A 255 -4.41 25.62 -7.99
CA ASP A 255 -4.56 26.30 -6.70
C ASP A 255 -4.82 25.38 -5.47
N ILE A 256 -4.86 24.06 -5.62
CA ILE A 256 -5.04 23.15 -4.48
C ILE A 256 -3.72 22.55 -4.03
N SER A 257 -3.25 22.93 -2.83
CA SER A 257 -2.08 22.36 -2.16
C SER A 257 -2.44 21.31 -1.12
N ALA A 258 -3.65 21.35 -0.57
CA ALA A 258 -4.18 20.33 0.33
C ALA A 258 -5.68 20.09 0.10
N SER A 259 -6.10 18.86 0.32
CA SER A 259 -7.47 18.42 0.08
C SER A 259 -7.96 17.50 1.19
N PHE A 260 -9.25 17.59 1.48
CA PHE A 260 -9.90 16.83 2.54
C PHE A 260 -11.20 16.20 2.01
N ALA A 261 -11.33 14.88 2.11
CA ALA A 261 -12.56 14.18 1.79
C ALA A 261 -13.17 13.59 3.07
N LEU A 262 -14.42 13.94 3.35
CA LEU A 262 -15.18 13.48 4.50
C LEU A 262 -16.36 12.64 4.06
N GLY A 263 -16.65 11.57 4.79
CA GLY A 263 -17.83 10.75 4.50
C GLY A 263 -18.17 9.79 5.63
N LYS A 264 -19.38 9.25 5.57
CA LYS A 264 -19.80 8.18 6.48
C LYS A 264 -19.18 6.87 6.02
N LEU A 265 -18.46 6.19 6.90
CA LEU A 265 -17.97 4.83 6.65
C LEU A 265 -19.05 3.80 7.01
N ASP A 266 -19.81 4.09 8.05
CA ASP A 266 -20.98 3.35 8.50
C ASP A 266 -21.98 4.30 9.20
N ASN A 267 -22.95 3.76 9.93
CA ASN A 267 -23.95 4.58 10.63
C ASN A 267 -23.41 5.36 11.82
N GLU A 268 -22.25 4.98 12.37
CA GLU A 268 -21.68 5.52 13.61
C GLU A 268 -20.31 6.19 13.40
N THR A 269 -19.66 5.93 12.26
CA THR A 269 -18.27 6.31 11.98
C THR A 269 -18.20 7.28 10.80
N ILE A 270 -17.54 8.42 11.02
CA ILE A 270 -17.18 9.38 9.98
C ILE A 270 -15.69 9.22 9.69
N GLY A 271 -15.33 9.00 8.42
CA GLY A 271 -13.96 9.00 7.96
C GLY A 271 -13.57 10.36 7.37
N ILE A 272 -12.31 10.74 7.58
CA ILE A 272 -11.66 11.84 6.87
C ILE A 272 -10.39 11.29 6.23
N SER A 273 -10.19 11.60 4.96
CA SER A 273 -8.91 11.44 4.28
C SER A 273 -8.37 12.80 3.89
N ALA A 274 -7.11 13.05 4.23
CA ALA A 274 -6.42 14.29 3.93
C ALA A 274 -5.17 14.03 3.07
N ARG A 275 -4.96 14.88 2.08
CA ARG A 275 -3.82 14.82 1.16
C ARG A 275 -3.18 16.19 1.01
N SER A 276 -1.88 16.21 0.72
CA SER A 276 -1.11 17.46 0.49
C SER A 276 0.05 17.22 -0.47
N LEU A 277 0.39 18.24 -1.22
CA LEU A 277 1.60 18.28 -2.06
C LEU A 277 2.89 18.54 -1.27
N GLY A 278 2.81 18.71 0.07
CA GLY A 278 3.96 18.86 0.97
C GLY A 278 4.04 20.20 1.69
N ASP A 279 3.46 21.26 1.15
CA ASP A 279 3.47 22.60 1.77
C ASP A 279 2.66 22.66 3.07
N ILE A 280 1.67 21.80 3.20
CA ILE A 280 0.77 21.70 4.35
C ILE A 280 0.91 20.33 4.96
N ASP A 281 1.34 20.26 6.23
CA ASP A 281 1.42 19.00 6.98
C ASP A 281 0.03 18.56 7.45
N VAL A 282 -0.62 17.71 6.65
CA VAL A 282 -1.96 17.17 6.98
C VAL A 282 -1.96 16.21 8.16
N SER A 283 -0.80 15.64 8.55
CA SER A 283 -0.72 14.76 9.72
C SER A 283 -0.96 15.52 11.02
N VAL A 284 -0.52 16.75 11.08
CA VAL A 284 -0.72 17.62 12.26
C VAL A 284 -2.20 18.00 12.39
N ILE A 285 -2.87 18.25 11.27
CA ILE A 285 -4.31 18.54 11.24
C ILE A 285 -5.12 17.31 11.69
N MET A 286 -4.80 16.15 11.14
CA MET A 286 -5.52 14.92 11.51
C MET A 286 -5.26 14.49 12.97
N LYS A 287 -4.09 14.78 13.55
CA LYS A 287 -3.79 14.52 14.96
C LYS A 287 -4.67 15.35 15.92
N GLU A 288 -5.07 16.55 15.54
CA GLU A 288 -6.02 17.36 16.33
C GLU A 288 -7.43 16.73 16.34
N MET A 289 -7.70 15.82 15.41
CA MET A 289 -8.94 15.06 15.31
C MET A 289 -8.74 13.57 15.65
N ASP A 290 -7.81 13.25 16.54
CA ASP A 290 -7.46 11.89 17.00
C ASP A 290 -7.05 10.92 15.86
N GLY A 291 -6.55 11.46 14.75
CA GLY A 291 -6.06 10.72 13.60
C GLY A 291 -4.54 10.68 13.52
N GLY A 292 -4.04 10.42 12.32
CA GLY A 292 -2.60 10.38 12.06
C GLY A 292 -2.28 10.12 10.60
N GLY A 293 -0.99 9.99 10.33
CA GLY A 293 -0.47 9.75 8.99
C GLY A 293 0.85 10.46 8.75
N HIS A 294 1.17 10.68 7.49
CA HIS A 294 2.30 11.47 7.00
C HIS A 294 1.95 12.93 6.77
N SER A 295 2.95 13.76 6.59
CA SER A 295 2.77 15.18 6.21
C SER A 295 1.94 15.34 4.92
N SER A 296 2.08 14.42 3.95
CA SER A 296 1.35 14.45 2.69
C SER A 296 0.06 13.61 2.69
N ASN A 297 -0.06 12.60 3.55
CA ASN A 297 -1.18 11.64 3.56
C ASN A 297 -1.56 11.33 5.00
N ALA A 298 -2.77 11.71 5.42
CA ALA A 298 -3.24 11.46 6.77
C ALA A 298 -4.74 11.14 6.77
N ALA A 299 -5.22 10.52 7.83
CA ALA A 299 -6.62 10.14 7.96
C ALA A 299 -7.06 10.08 9.43
N THR A 300 -8.36 10.14 9.65
CA THR A 300 -8.98 9.86 10.95
C THR A 300 -10.32 9.18 10.79
N GLN A 301 -10.77 8.52 11.86
CA GLN A 301 -12.11 7.95 11.99
C GLN A 301 -12.72 8.43 13.30
N ILE A 302 -13.84 9.11 13.21
CA ILE A 302 -14.50 9.78 14.35
C ILE A 302 -15.83 9.09 14.60
N LYS A 303 -16.07 8.69 15.83
CA LYS A 303 -17.32 8.08 16.28
C LYS A 303 -18.14 9.05 17.12
N GLN A 304 -19.45 8.77 17.22
CA GLN A 304 -20.38 9.51 18.08
C GLN A 304 -20.54 11.01 17.74
N LYS A 305 -20.20 11.39 16.50
CA LYS A 305 -20.45 12.73 15.95
C LYS A 305 -21.19 12.64 14.64
N THR A 306 -21.94 13.66 14.28
CA THR A 306 -22.57 13.77 12.96
C THR A 306 -21.59 14.29 11.92
N LEU A 307 -21.83 13.98 10.65
CA LEU A 307 -21.01 14.49 9.54
C LEU A 307 -20.93 16.03 9.52
N LYS A 308 -22.01 16.71 9.97
CA LYS A 308 -22.05 18.16 10.05
C LYS A 308 -21.13 18.71 11.16
N GLU A 309 -21.12 18.08 12.32
CA GLU A 309 -20.23 18.46 13.43
C GLU A 309 -18.77 18.25 13.06
N VAL A 310 -18.43 17.06 12.49
CA VAL A 310 -17.07 16.76 12.04
C VAL A 310 -16.59 17.72 10.96
N LYS A 311 -17.47 18.06 10.01
CA LYS A 311 -17.18 19.06 8.97
C LYS A 311 -16.83 20.41 9.59
N GLN A 312 -17.66 20.89 10.53
CA GLN A 312 -17.45 22.21 11.15
C GLN A 312 -16.15 22.23 11.96
N GLU A 313 -15.91 21.20 12.75
CA GLU A 313 -14.67 21.05 13.53
C GLU A 313 -13.42 21.11 12.65
N LEU A 314 -13.43 20.41 11.50
CA LEU A 314 -12.32 20.48 10.56
C LEU A 314 -12.15 21.87 9.96
N ILE A 315 -13.23 22.54 9.60
CA ILE A 315 -13.17 23.91 9.07
C ILE A 315 -12.58 24.86 10.12
N ASP A 316 -13.04 24.79 11.37
CA ASP A 316 -12.55 25.63 12.47
C ASP A 316 -11.03 25.44 12.70
N ILE A 317 -10.53 24.19 12.61
CA ILE A 317 -9.09 23.88 12.69
C ILE A 317 -8.32 24.51 11.52
N LEU A 318 -8.86 24.45 10.31
CA LEU A 318 -8.18 24.92 9.09
C LEU A 318 -8.17 26.46 9.02
N GLU A 319 -9.25 27.13 9.43
CA GLU A 319 -9.34 28.60 9.46
C GLU A 319 -8.39 29.19 10.51
N ASN A 320 -8.34 28.62 11.73
CA ASN A 320 -7.44 29.07 12.79
C ASN A 320 -5.94 28.96 12.41
N ARG A 321 -5.59 28.09 11.46
CA ARG A 321 -4.21 27.97 10.95
C ARG A 321 -3.90 28.93 9.82
N GLY A 322 -4.92 29.41 9.10
CA GLY A 322 -4.77 30.43 8.07
C GLY A 322 -4.46 31.82 8.61
N GLU A 323 -4.88 32.12 9.85
CA GLU A 323 -4.66 33.43 10.47
C GLU A 323 -3.27 33.60 11.14
N ASN A 324 -2.48 32.51 11.25
CA ASN A 324 -1.17 32.50 11.90
C ASN A 324 0.02 32.48 10.91
N LYS A 325 -0.17 32.95 9.67
CA LYS A 325 0.91 33.12 8.70
C LYS A 325 1.20 34.58 8.40
#